data_5dda4d0dc98253dd182bf2ff79505218
#
_entry.id   5dda4d0dc98253dd182bf2ff79505218
#
_cell.length_a   1.000
_cell.length_b   1.000
_cell.length_c   1.000
_cell.angle_alpha   90.00
_cell.angle_beta   90.00
_cell.angle_gamma   90.00
#
_symmetry.space_group_name_H-M   'P 1'
#
loop_
_entity.id
_entity.type
_entity.pdbx_description
1 polymer ?
#
loop_
_entity_poly.entity_id
_entity_poly.type
_entity_poly.pdbx_seq_one_letter_code
_entity_poly.pdbx_strand_id
1 'polypeptide(L)'
;QSPKRVAAALQRVGRAGHTLGAVSRGVFVPTFRDDALEQMAILDAMRAGDVEPTVVVQNPLDVLAQLVVAMVASEDEGLTSAALFDVVRRAYPFHRLTRAAYDEVLAMLSGRYPSDVAAELDARVLWDRVSDVLTPTRGARLVATMSGGTIPDRGLYSVHLADRTRLGELDEEFVHESRVGDAFQLG
;
A
#
# COMPACT_ATOMS: atom_id res chain seq x y z
N GLN A 1 21.43 -9.12 -2.13
CA GLN A 1 21.05 -7.75 -1.74
C GLN A 1 20.96 -7.64 -0.22
N SER A 2 21.57 -6.61 0.36
CA SER A 2 21.53 -6.35 1.80
C SER A 2 20.07 -6.12 2.28
N PRO A 3 19.69 -6.64 3.45
CA PRO A 3 18.33 -6.44 3.97
C PRO A 3 18.00 -5.00 4.36
N LYS A 4 18.96 -4.08 4.39
CA LYS A 4 18.84 -2.64 4.71
C LYS A 4 18.30 -2.30 6.11
N ARG A 5 17.66 -3.25 6.82
CA ARG A 5 17.04 -3.09 8.13
C ARG A 5 17.17 -4.36 8.95
N VAL A 6 17.32 -4.22 10.27
CA VAL A 6 17.41 -5.36 11.20
C VAL A 6 16.12 -6.18 11.18
N ALA A 7 14.96 -5.52 11.21
CA ALA A 7 13.67 -6.19 11.13
C ALA A 7 13.53 -7.04 9.86
N ALA A 8 13.97 -6.52 8.70
CA ALA A 8 13.94 -7.26 7.44
C ALA A 8 14.91 -8.46 7.44
N ALA A 9 16.08 -8.31 8.05
CA ALA A 9 17.02 -9.41 8.24
C ALA A 9 16.44 -10.53 9.10
N LEU A 10 15.84 -10.17 10.25
CA LEU A 10 15.17 -11.11 11.15
C LEU A 10 14.02 -11.84 10.46
N GLN A 11 13.19 -11.14 9.68
CA GLN A 11 12.09 -11.74 8.93
C GLN A 11 12.60 -12.75 7.88
N ARG A 12 13.69 -12.43 7.16
CA ARG A 12 14.29 -13.35 6.18
C ARG A 12 14.87 -14.60 6.86
N VAL A 13 15.65 -14.44 7.93
CA VAL A 13 16.23 -15.56 8.69
C VAL A 13 15.14 -16.39 9.36
N GLY A 14 14.09 -15.76 9.88
CA GLY A 14 12.96 -16.43 10.52
C GLY A 14 12.17 -17.36 9.60
N ARG A 15 12.29 -17.19 8.27
CA ARG A 15 11.68 -18.11 7.27
C ARG A 15 12.38 -19.45 7.18
N ALA A 16 13.59 -19.59 7.73
CA ALA A 16 14.36 -20.84 7.67
C ALA A 16 13.96 -21.88 8.72
N GLY A 17 13.20 -21.50 9.74
CA GLY A 17 12.85 -22.38 10.88
C GLY A 17 11.34 -22.45 11.09
N HIS A 18 10.66 -23.41 10.47
CA HIS A 18 9.22 -23.63 10.66
C HIS A 18 8.88 -24.72 11.69
N THR A 19 9.88 -25.31 12.36
CA THR A 19 9.69 -26.38 13.34
C THR A 19 9.75 -25.82 14.77
N LEU A 20 8.80 -26.17 15.61
CA LEU A 20 8.77 -25.78 17.01
C LEU A 20 10.09 -26.16 17.71
N GLY A 21 10.74 -25.18 18.34
CA GLY A 21 12.01 -25.36 19.03
C GLY A 21 13.27 -25.36 18.16
N ALA A 22 13.14 -25.23 16.84
CA ALA A 22 14.28 -25.07 15.96
C ALA A 22 14.83 -23.64 15.96
N VAL A 23 16.16 -23.52 15.92
CA VAL A 23 16.84 -22.23 15.78
C VAL A 23 17.01 -21.92 14.30
N SER A 24 16.42 -20.80 13.85
CA SER A 24 16.58 -20.32 12.48
C SER A 24 18.04 -19.92 12.23
N ARG A 25 18.61 -20.38 11.11
CA ARG A 25 19.98 -20.05 10.71
C ARG A 25 19.95 -19.45 9.31
N GLY A 26 20.74 -18.38 9.11
CA GLY A 26 20.91 -17.72 7.83
C GLY A 26 22.36 -17.34 7.60
N VAL A 27 22.75 -17.25 6.34
CA VAL A 27 24.07 -16.77 5.91
C VAL A 27 23.85 -15.57 4.99
N PHE A 28 24.48 -14.45 5.31
CA PHE A 28 24.47 -13.27 4.48
C PHE A 28 25.70 -13.31 3.56
N VAL A 29 25.47 -13.26 2.25
CA VAL A 29 26.53 -13.25 1.24
C VAL A 29 26.55 -11.85 0.60
N PRO A 30 27.56 -11.02 0.89
CA PRO A 30 27.67 -9.71 0.27
C PRO A 30 28.03 -9.86 -1.22
N THR A 31 27.37 -9.07 -2.07
CA THR A 31 27.66 -9.03 -3.51
C THR A 31 28.61 -7.88 -3.86
N PHE A 32 28.63 -6.85 -3.04
CA PHE A 32 29.50 -5.68 -3.18
C PHE A 32 30.20 -5.35 -1.86
N ARG A 33 31.26 -4.54 -1.93
CA ARG A 33 32.05 -4.17 -0.77
C ARG A 33 31.22 -3.43 0.29
N ASP A 34 30.35 -2.53 -0.14
CA ASP A 34 29.50 -1.73 0.76
C ASP A 34 28.44 -2.60 1.42
N ASP A 35 27.91 -3.61 0.73
CA ASP A 35 27.00 -4.61 1.30
C ASP A 35 27.63 -5.35 2.48
N ALA A 36 28.95 -5.60 2.45
CA ALA A 36 29.62 -6.31 3.53
C ALA A 36 29.62 -5.49 4.83
N LEU A 37 29.92 -4.20 4.76
CA LEU A 37 29.90 -3.31 5.94
C LEU A 37 28.48 -3.18 6.51
N GLU A 38 27.51 -2.98 5.64
CA GLU A 38 26.10 -2.86 6.05
C GLU A 38 25.60 -4.16 6.70
N GLN A 39 25.89 -5.31 6.11
CA GLN A 39 25.50 -6.61 6.67
C GLN A 39 26.19 -6.89 8.01
N MET A 40 27.45 -6.47 8.20
CA MET A 40 28.11 -6.58 9.50
C MET A 40 27.40 -5.73 10.56
N ALA A 41 27.07 -4.47 10.25
CA ALA A 41 26.34 -3.60 11.18
C ALA A 41 24.95 -4.17 11.53
N ILE A 42 24.22 -4.68 10.55
CA ILE A 42 22.93 -5.34 10.75
C ILE A 42 23.07 -6.58 11.64
N LEU A 43 24.09 -7.43 11.41
CA LEU A 43 24.32 -8.61 12.22
C LEU A 43 24.68 -8.28 13.68
N ASP A 44 25.44 -7.23 13.90
CA ASP A 44 25.76 -6.76 15.25
C ASP A 44 24.52 -6.22 15.98
N ALA A 45 23.70 -5.41 15.28
CA ALA A 45 22.42 -4.93 15.81
C ALA A 45 21.45 -6.11 16.10
N MET A 46 21.36 -7.11 15.20
CA MET A 46 20.57 -8.33 15.45
C MET A 46 20.99 -9.06 16.71
N ARG A 47 22.31 -9.19 16.95
CA ARG A 47 22.86 -9.84 18.14
C ARG A 47 22.59 -9.05 19.42
N ALA A 48 22.61 -7.73 19.32
CA ALA A 48 22.29 -6.82 20.41
C ALA A 48 20.78 -6.74 20.71
N GLY A 49 19.92 -7.26 19.80
CA GLY A 49 18.47 -7.10 19.89
C GLY A 49 18.00 -5.68 19.57
N ASP A 50 18.85 -4.88 18.94
CA ASP A 50 18.56 -3.52 18.52
C ASP A 50 17.78 -3.53 17.20
N VAL A 51 16.46 -3.59 17.32
CA VAL A 51 15.53 -3.64 16.19
C VAL A 51 14.86 -2.27 16.05
N GLU A 52 14.76 -1.79 14.82
CA GLU A 52 14.11 -0.52 14.54
C GLU A 52 12.66 -0.50 15.03
N PRO A 53 12.21 0.62 15.63
CA PRO A 53 10.84 0.75 16.08
C PRO A 53 9.86 0.66 14.90
N THR A 54 8.73 -0.01 15.12
CA THR A 54 7.65 -0.04 14.15
C THR A 54 6.92 1.31 14.14
N VAL A 55 6.98 2.00 13.02
CA VAL A 55 6.21 3.23 12.80
C VAL A 55 4.91 2.89 12.09
N VAL A 56 3.79 3.12 12.77
CA VAL A 56 2.47 2.98 12.15
C VAL A 56 2.13 4.26 11.40
N VAL A 57 1.89 4.13 10.09
CA VAL A 57 1.46 5.27 9.25
C VAL A 57 0.17 5.83 9.82
N GLN A 58 0.12 7.15 9.98
CA GLN A 58 -1.05 7.85 10.50
C GLN A 58 -1.84 8.48 9.37
N ASN A 59 -3.15 8.31 9.42
CA ASN A 59 -4.12 8.83 8.45
C ASN A 59 -3.76 8.53 6.98
N PRO A 60 -3.47 7.27 6.59
CA PRO A 60 -3.25 6.94 5.19
C PRO A 60 -4.56 7.12 4.41
N LEU A 61 -4.68 8.21 3.64
CA LEU A 61 -5.93 8.60 3.00
C LEU A 61 -6.33 7.67 1.84
N ASP A 62 -5.39 7.03 1.19
CA ASP A 62 -5.58 5.97 0.20
C ASP A 62 -6.26 4.74 0.81
N VAL A 63 -5.78 4.29 1.97
CA VAL A 63 -6.39 3.21 2.76
C VAL A 63 -7.77 3.63 3.24
N LEU A 64 -7.93 4.88 3.69
CA LEU A 64 -9.22 5.42 4.11
C LEU A 64 -10.23 5.35 2.96
N ALA A 65 -9.84 5.77 1.76
CA ALA A 65 -10.70 5.72 0.57
C ALA A 65 -11.17 4.29 0.28
N GLN A 66 -10.25 3.32 0.30
CA GLN A 66 -10.59 1.90 0.11
C GLN A 66 -11.55 1.38 1.17
N LEU A 67 -11.28 1.68 2.45
CA LEU A 67 -12.15 1.26 3.57
C LEU A 67 -13.55 1.85 3.46
N VAL A 68 -13.66 3.14 3.12
CA VAL A 68 -14.96 3.80 2.92
C VAL A 68 -15.75 3.09 1.83
N VAL A 69 -15.15 2.85 0.66
CA VAL A 69 -15.84 2.16 -0.45
C VAL A 69 -16.25 0.74 -0.03
N ALA A 70 -15.36 -0.01 0.64
CA ALA A 70 -15.65 -1.36 1.07
C ALA A 70 -16.78 -1.42 2.10
N MET A 71 -16.77 -0.55 3.11
CA MET A 71 -17.78 -0.51 4.16
C MET A 71 -19.15 -0.07 3.60
N VAL A 72 -19.17 0.98 2.77
CA VAL A 72 -20.42 1.43 2.13
C VAL A 72 -20.98 0.35 1.18
N ALA A 73 -20.11 -0.35 0.45
CA ALA A 73 -20.52 -1.43 -0.45
C ALA A 73 -21.01 -2.69 0.27
N SER A 74 -20.70 -2.85 1.56
CA SER A 74 -21.15 -3.97 2.39
C SER A 74 -22.53 -3.76 3.01
N GLU A 75 -23.03 -2.51 3.01
CA GLU A 75 -24.32 -2.15 3.60
C GLU A 75 -25.36 -1.94 2.51
N ASP A 76 -26.46 -2.69 2.58
CA ASP A 76 -27.54 -2.59 1.57
C ASP A 76 -28.44 -1.37 1.77
N GLU A 77 -28.62 -0.92 3.01
CA GLU A 77 -29.48 0.22 3.37
C GLU A 77 -28.73 1.57 3.38
N GLY A 78 -27.39 1.53 3.14
CA GLY A 78 -26.53 2.69 3.26
C GLY A 78 -26.03 2.95 4.68
N LEU A 79 -25.06 3.84 4.81
CA LEU A 79 -24.39 4.15 6.06
C LEU A 79 -24.29 5.67 6.23
N THR A 80 -24.57 6.20 7.42
CA THR A 80 -24.37 7.65 7.63
C THR A 80 -22.88 7.98 7.68
N SER A 81 -22.49 9.13 7.09
CA SER A 81 -21.10 9.54 7.10
C SER A 81 -20.56 9.76 8.52
N ALA A 82 -21.40 10.18 9.43
CA ALA A 82 -21.05 10.34 10.84
C ALA A 82 -20.73 8.99 11.49
N ALA A 83 -21.59 7.98 11.34
CA ALA A 83 -21.36 6.65 11.90
C ALA A 83 -20.08 6.00 11.33
N LEU A 84 -19.87 6.15 10.03
CA LEU A 84 -18.67 5.64 9.37
C LEU A 84 -17.40 6.33 9.89
N PHE A 85 -17.42 7.63 10.05
CA PHE A 85 -16.31 8.40 10.64
C PHE A 85 -15.96 7.91 12.04
N ASP A 86 -16.97 7.69 12.90
CA ASP A 86 -16.76 7.20 14.26
C ASP A 86 -16.16 5.80 14.28
N VAL A 87 -16.60 4.92 13.39
CA VAL A 87 -16.03 3.56 13.25
C VAL A 87 -14.58 3.62 12.80
N VAL A 88 -14.27 4.40 11.77
CA VAL A 88 -12.91 4.54 11.23
C VAL A 88 -11.94 5.05 12.30
N ARG A 89 -12.34 6.03 13.11
CA ARG A 89 -11.49 6.59 14.16
C ARG A 89 -11.19 5.65 15.33
N ARG A 90 -11.86 4.52 15.45
CA ARG A 90 -11.51 3.47 16.43
C ARG A 90 -10.23 2.74 16.07
N ALA A 91 -9.85 2.73 14.78
CA ALA A 91 -8.59 2.14 14.35
C ALA A 91 -7.41 3.07 14.66
N TYR A 92 -6.32 2.50 15.22
CA TYR A 92 -5.15 3.27 15.63
C TYR A 92 -4.57 4.17 14.53
N PRO A 93 -4.46 3.75 13.26
CA PRO A 93 -3.98 4.63 12.20
C PRO A 93 -4.82 5.89 12.00
N PHE A 94 -6.10 5.85 12.32
CA PHE A 94 -7.06 6.92 12.06
C PHE A 94 -7.55 7.66 13.32
N HIS A 95 -7.01 7.37 14.49
CA HIS A 95 -7.48 8.00 15.73
C HIS A 95 -7.32 9.52 15.75
N ARG A 96 -6.42 10.07 14.93
CA ARG A 96 -6.19 11.50 14.74
C ARG A 96 -6.81 12.06 13.45
N LEU A 97 -7.60 11.27 12.74
CA LEU A 97 -8.26 11.73 11.53
C LEU A 97 -9.22 12.89 11.85
N THR A 98 -9.03 13.99 11.14
CA THR A 98 -9.92 15.14 11.28
C THR A 98 -11.18 14.96 10.43
N ARG A 99 -12.29 15.56 10.85
CA ARG A 99 -13.53 15.53 10.05
C ARG A 99 -13.31 16.17 8.67
N ALA A 100 -12.54 17.25 8.59
CA ALA A 100 -12.25 17.92 7.33
C ALA A 100 -11.51 16.98 6.34
N ALA A 101 -10.43 16.30 6.77
CA ALA A 101 -9.73 15.36 5.91
C ALA A 101 -10.60 14.17 5.46
N TYR A 102 -11.48 13.70 6.34
CA TYR A 102 -12.45 12.66 6.01
C TYR A 102 -13.47 13.15 4.96
N ASP A 103 -14.02 14.36 5.14
CA ASP A 103 -14.99 14.96 4.21
C ASP A 103 -14.37 15.21 2.82
N GLU A 104 -13.08 15.54 2.73
CA GLU A 104 -12.35 15.65 1.45
C GLU A 104 -12.25 14.31 0.73
N VAL A 105 -11.96 13.23 1.47
CA VAL A 105 -11.97 11.88 0.89
C VAL A 105 -13.36 11.49 0.41
N LEU A 106 -14.42 11.80 1.17
CA LEU A 106 -15.79 11.57 0.72
C LEU A 106 -16.18 12.42 -0.51
N ALA A 107 -15.72 13.66 -0.57
CA ALA A 107 -15.93 14.52 -1.74
C ALA A 107 -15.28 13.91 -3.00
N MET A 108 -14.05 13.43 -2.88
CA MET A 108 -13.35 12.73 -3.95
C MET A 108 -14.13 11.48 -4.39
N LEU A 109 -14.49 10.60 -3.45
CA LEU A 109 -15.21 9.36 -3.73
C LEU A 109 -16.62 9.57 -4.30
N SER A 110 -17.23 10.72 -4.04
CA SER A 110 -18.54 11.10 -4.61
C SER A 110 -18.46 11.91 -5.91
N GLY A 111 -17.28 12.01 -6.51
CA GLY A 111 -17.07 12.72 -7.78
C GLY A 111 -17.18 14.24 -7.68
N ARG A 112 -17.00 14.82 -6.48
CA ARG A 112 -17.08 16.26 -6.22
C ARG A 112 -15.71 16.91 -5.95
N TYR A 113 -14.68 16.41 -6.57
CA TYR A 113 -13.34 16.96 -6.40
C TYR A 113 -13.09 18.10 -7.41
N PRO A 114 -12.67 19.28 -6.95
CA PRO A 114 -12.54 20.46 -7.82
C PRO A 114 -11.22 20.50 -8.62
N SER A 115 -10.71 19.39 -9.11
CA SER A 115 -9.49 19.39 -9.90
C SER A 115 -9.64 18.62 -11.20
N ASP A 116 -9.01 19.13 -12.24
CA ASP A 116 -8.95 18.48 -13.56
C ASP A 116 -8.31 17.08 -13.48
N VAL A 117 -7.46 16.83 -12.47
CA VAL A 117 -6.79 15.56 -12.22
C VAL A 117 -7.76 14.47 -11.77
N ALA A 118 -8.84 14.86 -11.09
CA ALA A 118 -9.84 13.90 -10.59
C ALA A 118 -11.04 13.72 -11.53
N ALA A 119 -11.07 14.44 -12.65
CA ALA A 119 -12.16 14.34 -13.65
C ALA A 119 -12.27 12.92 -14.26
N GLU A 120 -11.20 12.13 -14.20
CA GLU A 120 -11.15 10.75 -14.69
C GLU A 120 -11.57 9.71 -13.61
N LEU A 121 -11.76 10.15 -12.35
CA LEU A 121 -12.16 9.25 -11.28
C LEU A 121 -13.68 9.11 -11.23
N ASP A 122 -14.18 7.96 -11.61
CA ASP A 122 -15.58 7.60 -11.43
C ASP A 122 -15.99 7.64 -9.96
N ALA A 123 -17.14 8.22 -9.67
CA ALA A 123 -17.71 8.20 -8.33
C ALA A 123 -17.93 6.75 -7.86
N ARG A 124 -17.47 6.44 -6.65
CA ARG A 124 -17.63 5.11 -6.01
C ARG A 124 -18.72 5.10 -4.95
N VAL A 125 -19.06 6.28 -4.44
CA VAL A 125 -20.06 6.46 -3.39
C VAL A 125 -21.01 7.58 -3.81
N LEU A 126 -22.30 7.41 -3.54
CA LEU A 126 -23.29 8.49 -3.60
C LEU A 126 -23.45 9.05 -2.19
N TRP A 127 -23.33 10.36 -2.03
CA TRP A 127 -23.50 11.01 -0.75
C TRP A 127 -24.70 11.94 -0.78
N ASP A 128 -25.80 11.55 -0.11
CA ASP A 128 -26.89 12.45 0.18
C ASP A 128 -26.51 13.34 1.38
N ARG A 129 -26.26 14.60 1.09
CA ARG A 129 -25.85 15.61 2.10
C ARG A 129 -26.98 16.03 3.03
N VAL A 130 -28.24 15.78 2.66
CA VAL A 130 -29.40 16.16 3.47
C VAL A 130 -29.66 15.13 4.56
N SER A 131 -29.67 13.86 4.19
CA SER A 131 -29.82 12.74 5.13
C SER A 131 -28.49 12.25 5.72
N ASP A 132 -27.36 12.76 5.24
CA ASP A 132 -25.98 12.32 5.55
C ASP A 132 -25.74 10.83 5.27
N VAL A 133 -26.45 10.25 4.29
CA VAL A 133 -26.37 8.84 3.94
C VAL A 133 -25.44 8.62 2.74
N LEU A 134 -24.57 7.62 2.88
CA LEU A 134 -23.67 7.10 1.85
C LEU A 134 -24.24 5.80 1.29
N THR A 135 -24.35 5.70 -0.03
CA THR A 135 -24.73 4.46 -0.72
C THR A 135 -23.74 4.13 -1.82
N PRO A 136 -23.53 2.84 -2.13
CA PRO A 136 -22.56 2.45 -3.15
C PRO A 136 -23.06 2.77 -4.55
N THR A 137 -22.14 3.17 -5.45
CA THR A 137 -22.44 3.22 -6.88
C THR A 137 -22.45 1.82 -7.49
N ARG A 138 -23.03 1.70 -8.71
CA ARG A 138 -23.03 0.47 -9.47
C ARG A 138 -21.59 0.06 -9.84
N GLY A 139 -21.03 -0.93 -9.26
CA GLY A 139 -19.65 -1.39 -9.47
C GLY A 139 -18.72 -1.10 -8.28
N ALA A 140 -19.13 -0.31 -7.30
CA ALA A 140 -18.33 -0.09 -6.09
C ALA A 140 -18.01 -1.41 -5.37
N ARG A 141 -18.98 -2.34 -5.29
CA ARG A 141 -18.81 -3.68 -4.70
C ARG A 141 -17.76 -4.51 -5.44
N LEU A 142 -17.74 -4.45 -6.77
CA LEU A 142 -16.72 -5.13 -7.58
C LEU A 142 -15.33 -4.56 -7.33
N VAL A 143 -15.20 -3.23 -7.32
CA VAL A 143 -13.93 -2.55 -7.03
C VAL A 143 -13.44 -2.90 -5.63
N ALA A 144 -14.31 -2.84 -4.62
CA ALA A 144 -13.95 -3.21 -3.24
C ALA A 144 -13.47 -4.66 -3.12
N THR A 145 -14.03 -5.58 -3.91
CA THR A 145 -13.63 -7.00 -3.90
C THR A 145 -12.31 -7.21 -4.65
N MET A 146 -12.11 -6.54 -5.77
CA MET A 146 -10.88 -6.67 -6.57
C MET A 146 -9.69 -5.91 -5.98
N SER A 147 -9.96 -4.81 -5.28
CA SER A 147 -8.93 -3.97 -4.65
C SER A 147 -8.85 -4.25 -3.14
N GLY A 148 -8.78 -5.51 -2.76
CA GLY A 148 -8.93 -5.99 -1.38
C GLY A 148 -7.74 -5.73 -0.44
N GLY A 149 -6.96 -4.68 -0.63
CA GLY A 149 -5.88 -4.40 0.30
C GLY A 149 -4.96 -3.26 -0.10
N THR A 150 -4.08 -2.92 0.82
CA THR A 150 -3.03 -1.89 0.66
C THR A 150 -1.75 -2.43 0.04
N ILE A 151 -1.72 -3.73 -0.28
CA ILE A 151 -0.64 -4.29 -1.08
C ILE A 151 -1.00 -3.98 -2.52
N PRO A 152 -0.36 -3.00 -3.16
CA PRO A 152 -0.61 -2.74 -4.56
C PRO A 152 -0.29 -4.03 -5.31
N ASP A 153 -1.20 -4.48 -6.18
CA ASP A 153 -0.77 -5.36 -7.26
C ASP A 153 0.37 -4.63 -7.93
N ARG A 154 1.58 -5.20 -7.86
CA ARG A 154 2.77 -4.59 -8.45
C ARG A 154 2.44 -4.35 -9.91
N GLY A 155 2.38 -3.08 -10.30
CA GLY A 155 2.06 -2.70 -11.65
C GLY A 155 3.12 -3.27 -12.59
N LEU A 156 2.68 -4.05 -13.57
CA LEU A 156 3.56 -4.48 -14.65
C LEU A 156 3.49 -3.42 -15.74
N TYR A 157 4.61 -2.81 -16.06
CA TYR A 157 4.73 -1.83 -17.13
C TYR A 157 5.13 -2.51 -18.43
N SER A 158 4.28 -2.40 -19.43
CA SER A 158 4.58 -2.96 -20.75
C SER A 158 5.69 -2.17 -21.43
N VAL A 159 6.73 -2.87 -21.87
CA VAL A 159 7.86 -2.30 -22.61
C VAL A 159 7.60 -2.43 -24.10
N HIS A 160 7.73 -1.31 -24.81
CA HIS A 160 7.52 -1.23 -26.25
C HIS A 160 8.72 -0.61 -26.94
N LEU A 161 9.02 -1.08 -28.15
CA LEU A 161 9.90 -0.38 -29.08
C LEU A 161 9.25 0.88 -29.63
N ALA A 162 10.03 1.73 -30.33
CA ALA A 162 9.54 2.94 -30.97
C ALA A 162 8.46 2.66 -32.03
N ASP A 163 8.45 1.47 -32.63
CA ASP A 163 7.43 0.99 -33.57
C ASP A 163 6.19 0.38 -32.89
N ARG A 164 6.10 0.48 -31.55
CA ARG A 164 5.05 -0.08 -30.69
C ARG A 164 5.06 -1.62 -30.57
N THR A 165 6.08 -2.31 -31.05
CA THR A 165 6.23 -3.74 -30.79
C THR A 165 6.43 -3.97 -29.30
N ARG A 166 5.58 -4.79 -28.67
CA ARG A 166 5.69 -5.14 -27.24
C ARG A 166 6.85 -6.11 -27.07
N LEU A 167 7.78 -5.78 -26.18
CA LEU A 167 8.94 -6.60 -25.84
C LEU A 167 8.74 -7.45 -24.58
N GLY A 168 7.94 -6.96 -23.64
CA GLY A 168 7.75 -7.64 -22.37
C GLY A 168 7.10 -6.73 -21.33
N GLU A 169 7.25 -7.10 -20.06
CA GLU A 169 6.77 -6.35 -18.91
C GLU A 169 7.89 -6.16 -17.90
N LEU A 170 7.91 -5.01 -17.24
CA LEU A 170 8.81 -4.68 -16.15
C LEU A 170 8.01 -4.45 -14.88
N ASP A 171 8.58 -4.88 -13.76
CA ASP A 171 8.04 -4.61 -12.44
C ASP A 171 8.12 -3.10 -12.12
N GLU A 172 7.13 -2.59 -11.40
CA GLU A 172 7.02 -1.19 -11.02
C GLU A 172 8.26 -0.69 -10.26
N GLU A 173 8.80 -1.50 -9.35
CA GLU A 173 10.00 -1.16 -8.58
C GLU A 173 11.19 -0.95 -9.51
N PHE A 174 11.36 -1.83 -10.53
CA PHE A 174 12.42 -1.70 -11.53
C PHE A 174 12.26 -0.42 -12.35
N VAL A 175 11.03 -0.08 -12.78
CA VAL A 175 10.75 1.13 -13.56
C VAL A 175 11.07 2.40 -12.75
N HIS A 176 10.71 2.44 -11.47
CA HIS A 176 10.98 3.58 -10.59
C HIS A 176 12.46 3.74 -10.24
N GLU A 177 13.21 2.65 -10.18
CA GLU A 177 14.66 2.67 -9.93
C GLU A 177 15.48 2.98 -11.18
N SER A 178 14.93 2.78 -12.37
CA SER A 178 15.60 2.97 -13.66
C SER A 178 15.60 4.44 -14.09
N ARG A 179 16.67 4.85 -14.76
CA ARG A 179 16.82 6.19 -15.34
C ARG A 179 16.84 6.12 -16.85
N VAL A 180 16.44 7.21 -17.48
CA VAL A 180 16.54 7.33 -18.95
C VAL A 180 17.99 7.18 -19.40
N GLY A 181 18.26 6.15 -20.20
CA GLY A 181 19.61 5.80 -20.69
C GLY A 181 20.19 4.53 -20.05
N ASP A 182 19.55 3.98 -19.02
CA ASP A 182 19.98 2.71 -18.45
C ASP A 182 19.72 1.56 -19.43
N ALA A 183 20.69 0.66 -19.54
CA ALA A 183 20.57 -0.54 -20.36
C ALA A 183 20.19 -1.73 -19.47
N PHE A 184 19.16 -2.46 -19.89
CA PHE A 184 18.71 -3.67 -19.20
C PHE A 184 18.41 -4.79 -20.20
N GLN A 185 18.43 -6.02 -19.72
CA GLN A 185 18.11 -7.20 -20.51
C GLN A 185 16.74 -7.73 -20.08
N LEU A 186 15.84 -7.87 -21.04
CA LEU A 186 14.60 -8.61 -20.86
C LEU A 186 14.92 -10.10 -21.03
N GLY A 187 14.61 -10.90 -20.00
CA GLY A 187 14.83 -12.34 -19.98
C GLY A 187 13.87 -13.11 -20.89
#